data_eac500ad683d55723f8cc6c6c1900bc7
#
_entry.id   eac500ad683d55723f8cc6c6c1900bc7
#
_cell.length_a   1.000
_cell.length_b   1.000
_cell.length_c   1.000
_cell.angle_alpha   90.00
_cell.angle_beta   90.00
_cell.angle_gamma   90.00
#
_symmetry.space_group_name_H-M   'P 1'
#
loop_
_entity.id
_entity.type
_entity.pdbx_description
1 polymer ?
#
loop_
_entity_poly.entity_id
_entity_poly.type
_entity_poly.pdbx_seq_one_letter_code
_entity_poly.pdbx_strand_id
1 'polypeptide(L)'
;MIYLDSSAIVKLAHAEVHSDALRDWLDARIDVGWTSSVLAEIETFRALARYASSDVSRLAPVLDQIELLPLGRRTRMRAQAIQPMTVRSLDAIHIATALGRGARITAFVGYDGRMNAAAKAAGLPVNTPGIDAALAPSQ
;
A
#
# COMPACT_ATOMS: atom_id res chain seq x y z
N MET A 1 8.42 3.42 -9.11
CA MET A 1 8.26 3.15 -7.67
C MET A 1 7.03 2.29 -7.44
N ILE A 2 7.10 1.39 -6.50
CA ILE A 2 5.96 0.60 -6.05
C ILE A 2 5.41 1.27 -4.78
N TYR A 3 4.15 1.70 -4.84
CA TYR A 3 3.47 2.23 -3.66
C TYR A 3 2.89 1.06 -2.86
N LEU A 4 3.26 0.97 -1.60
CA LEU A 4 2.72 -0.03 -0.67
C LEU A 4 1.78 0.68 0.31
N ASP A 5 0.52 0.26 0.38
CA ASP A 5 -0.37 0.73 1.43
C ASP A 5 -0.06 0.03 2.76
N SER A 6 -0.77 0.40 3.81
CA SER A 6 -0.52 -0.16 5.14
C SER A 6 -0.78 -1.67 5.21
N SER A 7 -1.77 -2.19 4.47
CA SER A 7 -2.06 -3.62 4.46
C SER A 7 -0.94 -4.44 3.83
N ALA A 8 -0.31 -3.91 2.79
CA ALA A 8 0.85 -4.54 2.16
C ALA A 8 2.07 -4.54 3.09
N ILE A 9 2.32 -3.42 3.76
CA ILE A 9 3.45 -3.29 4.69
C ILE A 9 3.30 -4.26 5.87
N VAL A 10 2.09 -4.39 6.41
CA VAL A 10 1.81 -5.35 7.51
C VAL A 10 2.13 -6.78 7.07
N LYS A 11 1.80 -7.16 5.82
CA LYS A 11 2.12 -8.50 5.29
C LYS A 11 3.62 -8.77 5.20
N LEU A 12 4.43 -7.74 5.09
CA LEU A 12 5.90 -7.90 5.05
C LEU A 12 6.50 -8.05 6.45
N ALA A 13 5.84 -7.50 7.47
CA ALA A 13 6.28 -7.58 8.86
C ALA A 13 5.67 -8.78 9.61
N HIS A 14 4.50 -9.25 9.19
CA HIS A 14 3.74 -10.31 9.83
C HIS A 14 3.28 -11.33 8.79
N ALA A 15 3.67 -12.60 8.97
CA ALA A 15 3.28 -13.66 8.06
C ALA A 15 1.77 -13.94 8.17
N GLU A 16 1.06 -13.69 7.08
CA GLU A 16 -0.37 -13.92 6.95
C GLU A 16 -0.71 -14.32 5.50
N VAL A 17 -1.99 -14.45 5.19
CA VAL A 17 -2.40 -14.79 3.83
C VAL A 17 -1.82 -13.79 2.82
N HIS A 18 -1.33 -14.29 1.70
CA HIS A 18 -0.70 -13.53 0.60
C HIS A 18 0.68 -12.91 0.91
N SER A 19 1.23 -13.07 2.10
CA SER A 19 2.58 -12.55 2.43
C SER A 19 3.64 -13.13 1.50
N ASP A 20 3.64 -14.44 1.28
CA ASP A 20 4.63 -15.08 0.41
C ASP A 20 4.47 -14.63 -1.05
N ALA A 21 3.24 -14.56 -1.54
CA ALA A 21 2.97 -14.07 -2.89
C ALA A 21 3.44 -12.63 -3.09
N LEU A 22 3.24 -11.78 -2.07
CA LEU A 22 3.71 -10.39 -2.10
C LEU A 22 5.24 -10.33 -2.13
N ARG A 23 5.92 -11.11 -1.29
CA ARG A 23 7.39 -11.15 -1.28
C ARG A 23 7.95 -11.60 -2.62
N ASP A 24 7.40 -12.67 -3.20
CA ASP A 24 7.84 -13.17 -4.50
C ASP A 24 7.63 -12.12 -5.60
N TRP A 25 6.50 -11.42 -5.56
CA TRP A 25 6.18 -10.38 -6.51
C TRP A 25 7.16 -9.19 -6.40
N LEU A 26 7.51 -8.79 -5.18
CA LEU A 26 8.48 -7.72 -4.93
C LEU A 26 9.90 -8.15 -5.29
N ASP A 27 10.29 -9.39 -4.98
CA ASP A 27 11.61 -9.93 -5.31
C ASP A 27 11.85 -9.97 -6.82
N ALA A 28 10.82 -10.25 -7.59
CA ALA A 28 10.89 -10.20 -9.05
C ALA A 28 11.10 -8.78 -9.60
N ARG A 29 10.93 -7.76 -8.77
CA ARG A 29 11.04 -6.33 -9.09
C ARG A 29 12.07 -5.64 -8.19
N ILE A 30 13.14 -6.33 -7.89
CA ILE A 30 14.11 -5.89 -6.86
C ILE A 30 14.76 -4.54 -7.18
N ASP A 31 14.79 -4.15 -8.45
CA ASP A 31 15.37 -2.86 -8.87
C ASP A 31 14.40 -1.69 -8.72
N VAL A 32 13.14 -1.96 -8.33
CA VAL A 32 12.11 -0.93 -8.17
C VAL A 32 11.98 -0.55 -6.70
N GLY A 33 12.19 0.71 -6.39
CA GLY A 33 12.08 1.22 -5.02
C GLY A 33 10.64 1.24 -4.51
N TRP A 34 10.49 1.17 -3.18
CA TRP A 34 9.20 1.20 -2.50
C TRP A 34 8.93 2.57 -1.92
N THR A 35 7.67 2.98 -1.94
CA THR A 35 7.22 4.22 -1.33
C THR A 35 5.87 4.03 -0.65
N SER A 36 5.56 4.90 0.28
CA SER A 36 4.26 4.94 0.95
C SER A 36 4.03 6.33 1.56
N SER A 37 2.89 6.52 2.19
CA SER A 37 2.63 7.71 3.00
C SER A 37 3.32 7.61 4.35
N VAL A 38 3.79 8.72 4.90
CA VAL A 38 4.25 8.80 6.28
C VAL A 38 3.18 8.30 7.27
N LEU A 39 1.92 8.37 6.89
CA LEU A 39 0.80 7.86 7.68
C LEU A 39 0.90 6.35 7.91
N ALA A 40 1.47 5.61 6.96
CA ALA A 40 1.64 4.16 7.07
C ALA A 40 2.47 3.75 8.27
N GLU A 41 3.43 4.58 8.68
CA GLU A 41 4.25 4.35 9.87
C GLU A 41 3.37 4.17 11.12
N ILE A 42 2.36 5.04 11.27
CA ILE A 42 1.43 5.00 12.40
C ILE A 42 0.45 3.83 12.26
N GLU A 43 -0.15 3.69 11.08
CA GLU A 43 -1.17 2.66 10.85
C GLU A 43 -0.63 1.24 11.05
N THR A 44 0.56 0.97 10.49
CA THR A 44 1.16 -0.37 10.56
C THR A 44 1.61 -0.72 11.98
N PHE A 45 2.21 0.22 12.69
CA PHE A 45 2.59 0.01 14.08
C PHE A 45 1.36 -0.32 14.93
N ARG A 46 0.31 0.49 14.82
CA ARG A 46 -0.90 0.30 15.63
C ARG A 46 -1.62 -1.00 15.29
N ALA A 47 -1.64 -1.38 14.02
CA ALA A 47 -2.23 -2.65 13.60
C ALA A 47 -1.47 -3.84 14.21
N LEU A 48 -0.14 -3.88 14.05
CA LEU A 48 0.68 -4.96 14.60
C LEU A 48 0.60 -5.02 16.12
N ALA A 49 0.68 -3.87 16.80
CA ALA A 49 0.58 -3.82 18.25
C ALA A 49 -0.73 -4.40 18.77
N ARG A 50 -1.81 -4.26 17.99
CA ARG A 50 -3.15 -4.71 18.37
C ARG A 50 -3.35 -6.21 18.17
N TYR A 51 -2.89 -6.80 17.05
CA TYR A 51 -3.20 -8.21 16.74
C TYR A 51 -1.99 -9.11 16.48
N ALA A 52 -0.79 -8.56 16.43
CA ALA A 52 0.44 -9.31 16.17
C ALA A 52 1.63 -8.69 16.91
N SER A 53 1.45 -8.41 18.20
CA SER A 53 2.43 -7.66 19.02
C SER A 53 3.83 -8.26 19.02
N SER A 54 3.95 -9.58 18.87
CA SER A 54 5.25 -10.25 18.77
C SER A 54 6.03 -9.89 17.51
N ASP A 55 5.36 -9.37 16.48
CA ASP A 55 5.97 -9.00 15.20
C ASP A 55 6.24 -7.51 15.05
N VAL A 56 5.92 -6.69 16.05
CA VAL A 56 6.17 -5.23 16.02
C VAL A 56 7.64 -4.93 15.73
N SER A 57 8.57 -5.72 16.29
CA SER A 57 10.00 -5.53 16.06
C SER A 57 10.45 -5.76 14.61
N ARG A 58 9.62 -6.41 13.81
CA ARG A 58 9.91 -6.65 12.39
C ARG A 58 9.51 -5.47 11.49
N LEU A 59 8.76 -4.52 12.03
CA LEU A 59 8.26 -3.39 11.24
C LEU A 59 9.37 -2.41 10.85
N ALA A 60 10.24 -2.03 11.78
CA ALA A 60 11.28 -1.04 11.50
C ALA A 60 12.19 -1.41 10.32
N PRO A 61 12.70 -2.66 10.20
CA PRO A 61 13.49 -3.05 9.04
C PRO A 61 12.72 -2.97 7.71
N VAL A 62 11.41 -3.21 7.73
CA VAL A 62 10.56 -3.05 6.54
C VAL A 62 10.42 -1.57 6.17
N LEU A 63 10.10 -0.72 7.14
CA LEU A 63 9.94 0.72 6.91
C LEU A 63 11.24 1.37 6.43
N ASP A 64 12.40 0.88 6.87
CA ASP A 64 13.71 1.39 6.44
C ASP A 64 13.95 1.23 4.93
N GLN A 65 13.23 0.31 4.29
CA GLN A 65 13.30 0.08 2.84
C GLN A 65 12.33 0.96 2.04
N ILE A 66 11.50 1.72 2.71
CA ILE A 66 10.39 2.46 2.10
C ILE A 66 10.66 3.96 2.20
N GLU A 67 10.56 4.67 1.08
CA GLU A 67 10.54 6.13 1.09
C GLU A 67 9.16 6.59 1.56
N LEU A 68 9.08 7.13 2.77
CA LEU A 68 7.84 7.65 3.33
C LEU A 68 7.62 9.09 2.87
N LEU A 69 6.52 9.31 2.15
CA LEU A 69 6.18 10.61 1.58
C LEU A 69 5.37 11.45 2.57
N PRO A 70 5.68 12.73 2.71
CA PRO A 70 5.00 13.60 3.66
C PRO A 70 3.54 13.84 3.28
N LEU A 71 2.71 14.12 4.28
CA LEU A 71 1.33 14.55 4.11
C LEU A 71 1.28 16.08 3.97
N GLY A 72 1.82 16.58 2.86
CA GLY A 72 1.89 18.00 2.56
C GLY A 72 0.54 18.59 2.12
N ARG A 73 0.52 19.91 1.93
CA ARG A 73 -0.71 20.62 1.58
C ARG A 73 -1.35 20.11 0.28
N ARG A 74 -0.56 19.91 -0.77
CA ARG A 74 -1.07 19.41 -2.06
C ARG A 74 -1.70 18.03 -1.92
N THR A 75 -1.07 17.15 -1.17
CA THR A 75 -1.61 15.81 -0.91
C THR A 75 -2.91 15.89 -0.13
N ARG A 76 -2.97 16.75 0.90
CA ARG A 76 -4.20 16.94 1.68
C ARG A 76 -5.35 17.47 0.82
N MET A 77 -5.09 18.43 -0.05
CA MET A 77 -6.09 18.95 -0.97
C MET A 77 -6.57 17.89 -1.95
N ARG A 78 -5.65 17.11 -2.51
CA ARG A 78 -5.98 16.02 -3.43
C ARG A 78 -6.81 14.94 -2.73
N ALA A 79 -6.48 14.62 -1.48
CA ALA A 79 -7.22 13.64 -0.69
C ALA A 79 -8.69 14.04 -0.50
N GLN A 80 -8.95 15.34 -0.32
CA GLN A 80 -10.31 15.86 -0.18
C GLN A 80 -11.15 15.65 -1.43
N ALA A 81 -10.54 15.51 -2.60
CA ALA A 81 -11.21 15.38 -3.89
C ALA A 81 -11.34 13.91 -4.36
N ILE A 82 -10.79 12.94 -3.63
CA ILE A 82 -10.87 11.53 -4.01
C ILE A 82 -12.32 11.05 -4.00
N GLN A 83 -12.74 10.40 -5.07
CA GLN A 83 -14.08 9.86 -5.24
C GLN A 83 -14.08 8.33 -5.14
N PRO A 84 -15.21 7.73 -4.68
CA PRO A 84 -16.38 8.37 -4.10
C PRO A 84 -16.12 8.92 -2.68
N MET A 85 -16.94 9.87 -2.22
CA MET A 85 -16.78 10.47 -0.88
C MET A 85 -16.95 9.47 0.26
N THR A 86 -17.46 8.28 -0.02
CA THR A 86 -17.56 7.17 0.95
C THR A 86 -16.21 6.47 1.21
N VAL A 87 -15.18 6.74 0.40
CA VAL A 87 -13.82 6.26 0.69
C VAL A 87 -13.35 6.88 1.99
N ARG A 88 -12.79 6.05 2.88
CA ARG A 88 -12.30 6.51 4.18
C ARG A 88 -11.18 7.54 3.99
N SER A 89 -11.09 8.49 4.91
CA SER A 89 -10.08 9.56 4.83
C SER A 89 -8.65 9.03 4.75
N LEU A 90 -8.32 7.99 5.52
CA LEU A 90 -6.99 7.39 5.48
C LEU A 90 -6.69 6.73 4.13
N ASP A 91 -7.68 6.07 3.54
CA ASP A 91 -7.55 5.45 2.22
C ASP A 91 -7.41 6.54 1.12
N ALA A 92 -8.18 7.61 1.23
CA ALA A 92 -8.07 8.76 0.33
C ALA A 92 -6.66 9.39 0.39
N ILE A 93 -6.04 9.42 1.57
CA ILE A 93 -4.67 9.91 1.73
C ILE A 93 -3.68 9.01 1.00
N HIS A 94 -3.81 7.69 1.10
CA HIS A 94 -2.94 6.76 0.36
C HIS A 94 -3.05 6.98 -1.14
N ILE A 95 -4.27 7.04 -1.66
CA ILE A 95 -4.52 7.26 -3.08
C ILE A 95 -3.94 8.61 -3.53
N ALA A 96 -4.20 9.68 -2.79
CA ALA A 96 -3.71 11.01 -3.09
C ALA A 96 -2.18 11.09 -3.06
N THR A 97 -1.55 10.40 -2.11
CA THR A 97 -0.08 10.35 -1.99
C THR A 97 0.52 9.68 -3.23
N ALA A 98 -0.03 8.54 -3.63
CA ALA A 98 0.43 7.83 -4.83
C ALA A 98 0.22 8.67 -6.10
N LEU A 99 -0.94 9.29 -6.27
CA LEU A 99 -1.24 10.16 -7.41
C LEU A 99 -0.26 11.32 -7.52
N GLY A 100 0.24 11.82 -6.40
CA GLY A 100 1.21 12.91 -6.37
C GLY A 100 2.54 12.58 -7.03
N ARG A 101 2.89 11.31 -7.14
CA ARG A 101 4.10 10.84 -7.84
C ARG A 101 3.84 10.57 -9.33
N GLY A 102 2.59 10.60 -9.76
CA GLY A 102 2.22 10.46 -11.18
C GLY A 102 2.75 9.17 -11.80
N ALA A 103 3.36 9.29 -12.98
CA ALA A 103 3.87 8.15 -13.74
C ALA A 103 5.03 7.40 -13.06
N ARG A 104 5.61 7.94 -12.01
CA ARG A 104 6.66 7.25 -11.23
C ARG A 104 6.10 6.04 -10.49
N ILE A 105 4.79 6.04 -10.19
CA ILE A 105 4.14 4.89 -9.55
C ILE A 105 3.85 3.85 -10.63
N THR A 106 4.59 2.76 -10.61
CA THR A 106 4.43 1.65 -11.55
C THR A 106 3.49 0.58 -11.02
N ALA A 107 3.23 0.58 -9.71
CA ALA A 107 2.23 -0.29 -9.08
C ALA A 107 1.76 0.33 -7.76
N PHE A 108 0.48 0.19 -7.49
CA PHE A 108 -0.15 0.50 -6.21
C PHE A 108 -0.60 -0.82 -5.59
N VAL A 109 0.03 -1.22 -4.49
CA VAL A 109 -0.19 -2.52 -3.87
C VAL A 109 -0.97 -2.36 -2.58
N GLY A 110 -2.15 -2.96 -2.54
CA GLY A 110 -3.02 -2.96 -1.38
C GLY A 110 -3.96 -4.15 -1.43
N TYR A 111 -4.58 -4.46 -0.29
CA TYR A 111 -5.44 -5.64 -0.14
C TYR A 111 -6.87 -5.29 0.31
N ASP A 112 -7.17 -4.01 0.44
CA ASP A 112 -8.53 -3.53 0.72
C ASP A 112 -9.28 -3.32 -0.60
N GLY A 113 -10.37 -4.06 -0.80
CA GLY A 113 -11.12 -4.02 -2.06
C GLY A 113 -11.73 -2.64 -2.36
N ARG A 114 -12.20 -1.92 -1.34
CA ARG A 114 -12.82 -0.60 -1.53
C ARG A 114 -11.76 0.44 -1.91
N MET A 115 -10.63 0.43 -1.20
CA MET A 115 -9.53 1.33 -1.55
C MET A 115 -8.99 1.03 -2.94
N ASN A 116 -8.79 -0.25 -3.27
CA ASN A 116 -8.29 -0.66 -4.58
C ASN A 116 -9.21 -0.24 -5.72
N ALA A 117 -10.53 -0.37 -5.53
CA ALA A 117 -11.50 0.08 -6.53
C ALA A 117 -11.39 1.60 -6.76
N ALA A 118 -11.29 2.39 -5.71
CA ALA A 118 -11.12 3.85 -5.81
C ALA A 118 -9.76 4.22 -6.41
N ALA A 119 -8.71 3.53 -6.05
CA ALA A 119 -7.36 3.74 -6.62
C ALA A 119 -7.35 3.47 -8.13
N LYS A 120 -7.95 2.36 -8.54
CA LYS A 120 -8.07 2.00 -9.96
C LYS A 120 -8.90 3.03 -10.72
N ALA A 121 -10.03 3.45 -10.17
CA ALA A 121 -10.87 4.49 -10.77
C ALA A 121 -10.13 5.83 -10.90
N ALA A 122 -9.20 6.12 -10.01
CA ALA A 122 -8.36 7.31 -10.06
C ALA A 122 -7.20 7.20 -11.06
N GLY A 123 -7.01 6.03 -11.69
CA GLY A 123 -5.98 5.80 -12.69
C GLY A 123 -4.69 5.15 -12.20
N LEU A 124 -4.66 4.69 -10.94
CA LEU A 124 -3.48 4.01 -10.41
C LEU A 124 -3.41 2.55 -10.89
N PRO A 125 -2.19 2.04 -11.17
CA PRO A 125 -1.99 0.64 -11.57
C PRO A 125 -2.03 -0.28 -10.34
N VAL A 126 -3.23 -0.73 -9.98
CA VAL A 126 -3.46 -1.56 -8.78
C VAL A 126 -3.00 -3.00 -9.03
N ASN A 127 -2.28 -3.55 -8.04
CA ASN A 127 -1.85 -4.95 -8.01
C ASN A 127 -2.14 -5.54 -6.63
N THR A 128 -2.59 -6.78 -6.61
CA THR A 128 -2.89 -7.53 -5.38
C THR A 128 -2.24 -8.92 -5.47
N PRO A 129 -0.89 -9.00 -5.30
CA PRO A 129 -0.18 -10.28 -5.40
C PRO A 129 -0.78 -11.36 -4.50
N GLY A 130 -1.08 -12.52 -5.09
CA GLY A 130 -1.78 -13.62 -4.43
C GLY A 130 -3.26 -13.67 -4.79
N ILE A 131 -3.94 -12.55 -4.83
CA ILE A 131 -5.36 -12.46 -5.23
C ILE A 131 -5.48 -12.45 -6.76
N ASP A 132 -4.67 -11.63 -7.42
CA ASP A 132 -4.70 -11.51 -8.89
C ASP A 132 -4.48 -12.87 -9.56
N ALA A 133 -3.53 -13.65 -9.06
CA ALA A 133 -3.23 -14.97 -9.59
C ALA A 133 -4.41 -15.94 -9.40
N ALA A 134 -5.13 -15.85 -8.28
CA ALA A 134 -6.29 -16.69 -7.98
C ALA A 134 -7.50 -16.35 -8.87
N LEU A 135 -7.57 -15.12 -9.38
CA LEU A 135 -8.63 -14.64 -10.25
C LEU A 135 -8.30 -14.80 -11.74
N ALA A 136 -7.06 -15.20 -12.06
CA ALA A 136 -6.67 -15.44 -13.44
C ALA A 136 -7.50 -16.59 -14.03
N PRO A 137 -8.02 -16.47 -15.28
CA PRO A 137 -8.76 -17.55 -15.90
C PRO A 137 -7.86 -18.77 -16.05
N SER A 138 -8.37 -19.93 -15.65
CA SER A 138 -7.68 -21.21 -15.88
C SER A 138 -7.63 -21.48 -17.38
N GLN A 139 -6.47 -21.75 -17.87
CA GLN A 139 -6.27 -22.12 -19.28
C GLN A 139 -6.38 -23.62 -19.48
#